data_2f412c0d811966c338eae8da330b9c65
#
_entry.id   2f412c0d811966c338eae8da330b9c65
#
_cell.length_a   1.000
_cell.length_b   1.000
_cell.length_c   1.000
_cell.angle_alpha   90.00
_cell.angle_beta   90.00
_cell.angle_gamma   90.00
#
_symmetry.space_group_name_H-M   'P 1'
#
loop_
_entity.id
_entity.type
_entity.pdbx_description
1 polymer ?
#
loop_
_entity_poly.entity_id
_entity_poly.type
_entity_poly.pdbx_seq_one_letter_code
_entity_poly.pdbx_strand_id
1 'polypeptide(L)'
;MSDDGRGLQLDKIREAAIRRGLADAKQTLTSEECLEMIFLPGFSSTEVVTEVSGRGVGLDAVRASLDALKGTIAVWSEPSRGTTFQVTLPITLAIIQSLIVGCCDQVYAIPISSVVETFRTTDEEIQRVDQREVFNLRGVTLPLLRLEERFKLKRTRPREQERLFVVVARRGEKVAGIVVDELLGEQETVVHPLGERFGKVPGVAGATEVGENQVILVIDTVSLFGAIEGVKA
;
A
#
# COMPACT_ATOMS: atom_id res chain seq x y z
N MET A 1 -1.44 -24.67 -10.83
CA MET A 1 -2.22 -25.64 -10.05
C MET A 1 -3.43 -26.03 -10.89
N SER A 2 -3.61 -27.30 -11.17
CA SER A 2 -4.69 -27.75 -12.04
C SER A 2 -5.33 -29.00 -11.44
N ASP A 3 -6.64 -29.16 -11.58
CA ASP A 3 -7.40 -30.35 -11.26
C ASP A 3 -8.13 -30.87 -12.51
N ASP A 4 -8.53 -32.11 -12.47
CA ASP A 4 -9.31 -32.81 -13.49
C ASP A 4 -10.77 -33.06 -13.05
N GLY A 5 -11.26 -32.20 -12.18
CA GLY A 5 -12.60 -32.28 -11.60
C GLY A 5 -13.73 -31.89 -12.57
N ARG A 6 -14.87 -31.54 -11.98
CA ARG A 6 -16.07 -31.18 -12.75
C ARG A 6 -15.99 -29.80 -13.42
N GLY A 7 -14.95 -29.04 -13.14
CA GLY A 7 -14.85 -27.64 -13.51
C GLY A 7 -15.83 -26.73 -12.74
N LEU A 8 -15.72 -25.45 -12.97
CA LEU A 8 -16.59 -24.43 -12.40
C LEU A 8 -17.88 -24.31 -13.24
N GLN A 9 -19.02 -24.31 -12.55
CA GLN A 9 -20.32 -24.19 -13.20
C GLN A 9 -20.69 -22.72 -13.35
N LEU A 10 -20.40 -22.14 -14.52
CA LEU A 10 -20.59 -20.71 -14.80
C LEU A 10 -22.02 -20.23 -14.54
N ASP A 11 -23.02 -21.05 -14.86
CA ASP A 11 -24.43 -20.73 -14.60
C ASP A 11 -24.71 -20.51 -13.11
N LYS A 12 -24.18 -21.39 -12.25
CA LYS A 12 -24.33 -21.26 -10.80
C LYS A 12 -23.57 -20.05 -10.24
N ILE A 13 -22.42 -19.75 -10.81
CA ILE A 13 -21.65 -18.54 -10.43
C ILE A 13 -22.48 -17.30 -10.78
N ARG A 14 -23.02 -17.26 -11.99
CA ARG A 14 -23.88 -16.14 -12.44
C ARG A 14 -25.14 -15.99 -11.58
N GLU A 15 -25.85 -17.08 -11.30
CA GLU A 15 -27.02 -17.04 -10.41
C GLU A 15 -26.67 -16.55 -9.00
N ALA A 16 -25.55 -17.01 -8.45
CA ALA A 16 -25.08 -16.56 -7.13
C ALA A 16 -24.71 -15.06 -7.14
N ALA A 17 -24.09 -14.57 -8.22
CA ALA A 17 -23.74 -13.17 -8.38
C ALA A 17 -24.99 -12.28 -8.47
N ILE A 18 -25.99 -12.70 -9.24
CA ILE A 18 -27.28 -11.98 -9.36
C ILE A 18 -28.01 -11.93 -8.01
N ARG A 19 -28.12 -13.07 -7.32
CA ARG A 19 -28.77 -13.14 -5.98
C ARG A 19 -28.12 -12.20 -4.97
N ARG A 20 -26.83 -11.95 -5.10
CA ARG A 20 -26.05 -11.07 -4.20
C ARG A 20 -25.98 -9.63 -4.66
N GLY A 21 -26.61 -9.29 -5.78
CA GLY A 21 -26.56 -7.94 -6.33
C GLY A 21 -25.21 -7.53 -6.92
N LEU A 22 -24.35 -8.50 -7.22
CA LEU A 22 -23.01 -8.27 -7.82
C LEU A 22 -23.09 -8.23 -9.36
N ALA A 23 -24.20 -8.69 -9.94
CA ALA A 23 -24.47 -8.62 -11.38
C ALA A 23 -25.94 -8.33 -11.63
N ASP A 24 -26.26 -7.64 -12.73
CA ASP A 24 -27.62 -7.42 -13.19
C ASP A 24 -28.10 -8.66 -13.96
N ALA A 25 -29.35 -9.09 -13.71
CA ALA A 25 -29.99 -10.21 -14.42
C ALA A 25 -30.08 -9.99 -15.95
N LYS A 26 -30.08 -8.73 -16.39
CA LYS A 26 -30.12 -8.35 -17.81
C LYS A 26 -28.74 -8.27 -18.47
N GLN A 27 -27.65 -8.32 -17.68
CA GLN A 27 -26.31 -8.24 -18.19
C GLN A 27 -25.84 -9.59 -18.73
N THR A 28 -25.37 -9.61 -19.96
CA THR A 28 -24.73 -10.80 -20.53
C THR A 28 -23.26 -10.81 -20.06
N LEU A 29 -22.94 -11.67 -19.10
CA LEU A 29 -21.57 -11.83 -18.61
C LEU A 29 -20.84 -12.83 -19.51
N THR A 30 -19.59 -12.50 -19.83
CA THR A 30 -18.66 -13.43 -20.47
C THR A 30 -18.23 -14.52 -19.49
N SER A 31 -17.66 -15.61 -19.99
CA SER A 31 -17.12 -16.68 -19.12
C SER A 31 -16.00 -16.13 -18.21
N GLU A 32 -15.16 -15.25 -18.71
CA GLU A 32 -14.07 -14.62 -17.96
C GLU A 32 -14.62 -13.73 -16.84
N GLU A 33 -15.61 -12.88 -17.12
CA GLU A 33 -16.25 -12.05 -16.11
C GLU A 33 -16.94 -12.88 -15.02
N CYS A 34 -17.56 -14.00 -15.37
CA CYS A 34 -18.11 -14.91 -14.39
C CYS A 34 -17.02 -15.54 -13.50
N LEU A 35 -15.90 -15.95 -14.09
CA LEU A 35 -14.78 -16.51 -13.32
C LEU A 35 -14.13 -15.49 -12.40
N GLU A 36 -14.02 -14.23 -12.80
CA GLU A 36 -13.51 -13.15 -11.93
C GLU A 36 -14.35 -12.92 -10.67
N MET A 37 -15.66 -13.21 -10.73
CA MET A 37 -16.56 -13.03 -9.58
C MET A 37 -16.27 -13.95 -8.41
N ILE A 38 -15.61 -15.10 -8.62
CA ILE A 38 -15.27 -16.02 -7.52
C ILE A 38 -14.26 -15.42 -6.53
N PHE A 39 -13.55 -14.36 -6.94
CA PHE A 39 -12.58 -13.64 -6.11
C PHE A 39 -13.18 -12.43 -5.38
N LEU A 40 -14.47 -12.13 -5.58
CA LEU A 40 -15.10 -11.00 -4.89
C LEU A 40 -15.31 -11.31 -3.40
N PRO A 41 -15.18 -10.30 -2.52
CA PRO A 41 -15.33 -10.49 -1.08
C PRO A 41 -16.66 -11.14 -0.71
N GLY A 42 -16.58 -12.23 0.06
CA GLY A 42 -17.74 -12.98 0.51
C GLY A 42 -18.45 -13.81 -0.58
N PHE A 43 -17.85 -13.95 -1.76
CA PHE A 43 -18.41 -14.81 -2.80
C PHE A 43 -18.18 -16.29 -2.45
N SER A 44 -19.25 -17.08 -2.43
CA SER A 44 -19.20 -18.53 -2.35
C SER A 44 -20.32 -19.08 -3.22
N SER A 45 -20.02 -20.02 -4.10
CA SER A 45 -21.00 -20.71 -4.94
C SER A 45 -21.80 -21.78 -4.20
N THR A 46 -21.38 -22.15 -2.99
CA THR A 46 -22.04 -23.14 -2.13
C THR A 46 -22.78 -22.47 -0.98
N GLU A 47 -24.05 -22.86 -0.78
CA GLU A 47 -24.91 -22.39 0.33
C GLU A 47 -24.55 -23.03 1.68
N VAL A 48 -23.78 -24.11 1.67
CA VAL A 48 -23.44 -24.87 2.86
C VAL A 48 -21.97 -24.64 3.21
N VAL A 49 -21.73 -23.99 4.33
CA VAL A 49 -20.42 -24.00 4.99
C VAL A 49 -20.22 -25.43 5.51
N THR A 50 -19.54 -26.26 4.75
CA THR A 50 -19.17 -27.59 5.24
C THR A 50 -18.06 -27.43 6.27
N GLU A 51 -18.19 -28.09 7.42
CA GLU A 51 -17.21 -28.16 8.52
C GLU A 51 -15.81 -28.62 8.07
N VAL A 52 -15.65 -29.10 6.84
CA VAL A 52 -14.38 -29.59 6.29
C VAL A 52 -13.46 -28.46 5.79
N SER A 53 -13.99 -27.26 5.47
CA SER A 53 -13.18 -26.08 5.18
C SER A 53 -13.01 -25.20 6.43
N GLY A 54 -12.45 -25.78 7.46
CA GLY A 54 -12.36 -25.31 8.85
C GLY A 54 -11.79 -23.94 9.13
N ARG A 55 -11.78 -23.00 8.18
CA ARG A 55 -11.36 -21.60 8.40
C ARG A 55 -12.11 -20.54 7.61
N GLY A 56 -13.13 -20.89 6.79
CA GLY A 56 -13.91 -19.87 6.06
C GLY A 56 -13.08 -18.95 5.15
N VAL A 57 -11.91 -19.39 4.71
CA VAL A 57 -11.02 -18.60 3.85
C VAL A 57 -11.48 -18.80 2.42
N GLY A 58 -12.11 -17.77 1.84
CA GLY A 58 -12.53 -17.76 0.45
C GLY A 58 -11.38 -17.41 -0.50
N LEU A 59 -11.64 -17.51 -1.80
CA LEU A 59 -10.70 -17.10 -2.84
C LEU A 59 -10.41 -15.59 -2.81
N ASP A 60 -11.29 -14.79 -2.22
CA ASP A 60 -11.08 -13.36 -1.91
C ASP A 60 -9.86 -13.13 -1.01
N ALA A 61 -9.69 -13.96 0.04
CA ALA A 61 -8.53 -13.86 0.91
C ALA A 61 -7.23 -14.30 0.19
N VAL A 62 -7.33 -15.29 -0.72
CA VAL A 62 -6.19 -15.67 -1.57
C VAL A 62 -5.78 -14.52 -2.47
N ARG A 63 -6.75 -13.86 -3.14
CA ARG A 63 -6.49 -12.70 -3.99
C ARG A 63 -5.87 -11.56 -3.19
N ALA A 64 -6.43 -11.22 -2.03
CA ALA A 64 -5.88 -10.18 -1.16
C ALA A 64 -4.43 -10.48 -0.71
N SER A 65 -4.11 -11.75 -0.46
CA SER A 65 -2.75 -12.17 -0.12
C SER A 65 -1.79 -12.03 -1.31
N LEU A 66 -2.24 -12.37 -2.51
CA LEU A 66 -1.45 -12.23 -3.74
C LEU A 66 -1.25 -10.76 -4.12
N ASP A 67 -2.29 -9.93 -3.98
CA ASP A 67 -2.20 -8.48 -4.22
C ASP A 67 -1.18 -7.82 -3.27
N ALA A 68 -1.13 -8.26 -2.00
CA ALA A 68 -0.13 -7.80 -1.05
C ALA A 68 1.31 -8.17 -1.47
N LEU A 69 1.47 -9.28 -2.19
CA LEU A 69 2.73 -9.74 -2.76
C LEU A 69 2.98 -9.19 -4.18
N LYS A 70 2.13 -8.27 -4.67
CA LYS A 70 2.18 -7.77 -6.05
C LYS A 70 2.07 -8.88 -7.12
N GLY A 71 1.46 -9.99 -6.73
CA GLY A 71 1.18 -11.11 -7.63
C GLY A 71 -0.14 -10.97 -8.35
N THR A 72 -0.38 -11.86 -9.30
CA THR A 72 -1.66 -11.97 -10.01
C THR A 72 -2.16 -13.40 -9.99
N ILE A 73 -3.48 -13.57 -10.05
CA ILE A 73 -4.13 -14.87 -10.16
C ILE A 73 -5.06 -14.86 -11.38
N ALA A 74 -4.95 -15.88 -12.19
CA ALA A 74 -5.86 -16.13 -13.30
C ALA A 74 -6.46 -17.52 -13.17
N VAL A 75 -7.68 -17.70 -13.67
CA VAL A 75 -8.41 -18.97 -13.60
C VAL A 75 -8.99 -19.33 -14.95
N TRP A 76 -8.86 -20.57 -15.32
CA TRP A 76 -9.51 -21.18 -16.49
C TRP A 76 -10.26 -22.42 -16.02
N SER A 77 -11.46 -22.62 -16.51
CA SER A 77 -12.25 -23.79 -16.17
C SER A 77 -13.08 -24.24 -17.35
N GLU A 78 -13.05 -25.54 -17.63
CA GLU A 78 -13.89 -26.18 -18.62
C GLU A 78 -14.79 -27.22 -17.95
N PRO A 79 -16.10 -27.22 -18.22
CA PRO A 79 -17.01 -28.21 -17.67
C PRO A 79 -16.54 -29.63 -17.95
N SER A 80 -16.52 -30.46 -16.93
CA SER A 80 -16.08 -31.87 -16.96
C SER A 80 -14.62 -32.12 -17.36
N ARG A 81 -13.80 -31.08 -17.38
CA ARG A 81 -12.35 -31.16 -17.65
C ARG A 81 -11.48 -30.62 -16.52
N GLY A 82 -12.10 -29.88 -15.58
CA GLY A 82 -11.42 -29.39 -14.41
C GLY A 82 -11.18 -27.89 -14.40
N THR A 83 -10.36 -27.45 -13.46
CA THR A 83 -10.04 -26.03 -13.23
C THR A 83 -8.54 -25.85 -13.10
N THR A 84 -8.02 -24.80 -13.71
CA THR A 84 -6.62 -24.39 -13.61
C THR A 84 -6.51 -23.00 -13.02
N PHE A 85 -5.79 -22.87 -11.92
CA PHE A 85 -5.38 -21.60 -11.33
C PHE A 85 -3.91 -21.33 -11.65
N GLN A 86 -3.62 -20.20 -12.24
CA GLN A 86 -2.26 -19.70 -12.46
C GLN A 86 -1.99 -18.55 -11.52
N VAL A 87 -1.04 -18.74 -10.63
CA VAL A 87 -0.53 -17.70 -9.75
C VAL A 87 0.80 -17.23 -10.30
N THR A 88 0.90 -15.94 -10.56
CA THR A 88 2.15 -15.29 -10.98
C THR A 88 2.62 -14.39 -9.84
N LEU A 89 3.78 -14.68 -9.30
CA LEU A 89 4.43 -13.85 -8.28
C LEU A 89 5.68 -13.22 -8.90
N PRO A 90 5.95 -11.94 -8.65
CA PRO A 90 7.21 -11.35 -9.03
C PRO A 90 8.35 -12.05 -8.27
N ILE A 91 9.29 -12.62 -8.99
CA ILE A 91 10.47 -13.30 -8.41
C ILE A 91 11.44 -12.24 -7.84
N THR A 92 11.37 -11.01 -8.32
CA THR A 92 12.20 -9.91 -7.86
C THR A 92 11.61 -9.34 -6.58
N LEU A 93 12.37 -9.39 -5.48
CA LEU A 93 12.25 -8.44 -4.38
C LEU A 93 12.04 -7.06 -5.01
N ALA A 94 11.02 -6.33 -4.57
CA ALA A 94 10.69 -5.03 -5.16
C ALA A 94 11.88 -4.09 -4.95
N ILE A 95 12.79 -4.04 -5.93
CA ILE A 95 13.85 -3.04 -5.97
C ILE A 95 13.16 -1.73 -6.32
N ILE A 96 13.22 -0.76 -5.44
CA ILE A 96 12.69 0.58 -5.66
C ILE A 96 13.79 1.61 -5.50
N GLN A 97 13.75 2.67 -6.28
CA GLN A 97 14.54 3.86 -6.04
C GLN A 97 13.95 4.60 -4.84
N SER A 98 14.78 4.89 -3.85
CA SER A 98 14.37 5.58 -2.63
C SER A 98 15.24 6.79 -2.36
N LEU A 99 14.62 7.88 -1.93
CA LEU A 99 15.31 9.01 -1.33
C LEU A 99 15.58 8.68 0.14
N ILE A 100 16.84 8.67 0.51
CA ILE A 100 17.27 8.43 1.89
C ILE A 100 17.29 9.76 2.63
N VAL A 101 16.62 9.79 3.78
CA VAL A 101 16.44 11.00 4.58
C VAL A 101 16.80 10.76 6.04
N GLY A 102 17.36 11.77 6.69
CA GLY A 102 17.66 11.78 8.11
C GLY A 102 16.61 12.56 8.90
N CYS A 103 16.16 12.02 10.03
CA CYS A 103 15.26 12.69 10.97
C CYS A 103 15.51 12.21 12.39
N CYS A 104 15.88 13.10 13.32
CA CYS A 104 16.12 12.79 14.74
C CYS A 104 17.06 11.61 14.96
N ASP A 105 18.24 11.66 14.41
CA ASP A 105 19.26 10.59 14.50
C ASP A 105 18.83 9.23 13.91
N GLN A 106 17.72 9.20 13.19
CA GLN A 106 17.22 8.02 12.48
C GLN A 106 17.23 8.26 10.96
N VAL A 107 17.38 7.18 10.21
CA VAL A 107 17.38 7.22 8.75
C VAL A 107 16.13 6.50 8.22
N TYR A 108 15.54 7.05 7.17
CA TYR A 108 14.34 6.53 6.53
C TYR A 108 14.51 6.52 5.01
N ALA A 109 13.78 5.65 4.34
CA ALA A 109 13.68 5.61 2.89
C ALA A 109 12.30 6.09 2.43
N ILE A 110 12.24 7.03 1.49
CA ILE A 110 11.00 7.50 0.85
C ILE A 110 11.03 7.05 -0.61
N PRO A 111 10.04 6.25 -1.09
CA PRO A 111 9.98 5.84 -2.49
C PRO A 111 9.97 7.05 -3.43
N ILE A 112 10.93 7.11 -4.37
CA ILE A 112 11.04 8.24 -5.32
C ILE A 112 9.79 8.36 -6.20
N SER A 113 9.10 7.25 -6.48
CA SER A 113 7.85 7.27 -7.23
C SER A 113 6.75 8.14 -6.60
N SER A 114 6.84 8.43 -5.30
CA SER A 114 5.93 9.33 -4.59
C SER A 114 6.46 10.76 -4.47
N VAL A 115 7.74 11.01 -4.74
CA VAL A 115 8.39 12.32 -4.58
C VAL A 115 8.17 13.17 -5.84
N VAL A 116 7.76 14.41 -5.64
CA VAL A 116 7.59 15.41 -6.73
C VAL A 116 8.82 16.28 -6.83
N GLU A 117 9.22 16.88 -5.70
CA GLU A 117 10.38 17.74 -5.57
C GLU A 117 10.83 17.80 -4.11
N THR A 118 12.01 18.36 -3.88
CA THR A 118 12.52 18.65 -2.55
C THR A 118 12.99 20.10 -2.48
N PHE A 119 12.82 20.74 -1.35
CA PHE A 119 13.33 22.08 -1.13
C PHE A 119 13.81 22.29 0.32
N ARG A 120 14.56 23.35 0.54
CA ARG A 120 15.04 23.77 1.86
C ARG A 120 14.13 24.86 2.41
N THR A 121 13.95 24.85 3.73
CA THR A 121 13.20 25.89 4.46
C THR A 121 13.78 26.06 5.87
N THR A 122 13.21 26.99 6.61
CA THR A 122 13.49 27.20 8.04
C THR A 122 12.18 27.12 8.82
N ASP A 123 12.27 26.97 10.15
CA ASP A 123 11.06 26.98 11.00
C ASP A 123 10.29 28.30 10.91
N GLU A 124 10.99 29.42 10.62
CA GLU A 124 10.39 30.76 10.50
C GLU A 124 9.51 30.90 9.24
N GLU A 125 9.82 30.15 8.16
CA GLU A 125 9.09 30.20 6.90
C GLU A 125 7.84 29.31 6.93
N ILE A 126 7.73 28.43 7.94
CA ILE A 126 6.58 27.55 8.12
C ILE A 126 5.47 28.30 8.86
N GLN A 127 4.32 28.37 8.25
CA GLN A 127 3.13 29.03 8.80
C GLN A 127 2.21 28.02 9.47
N ARG A 128 1.39 28.47 10.41
CA ARG A 128 0.33 27.65 11.04
C ARG A 128 -1.04 28.20 10.69
N VAL A 129 -1.87 27.34 10.08
CA VAL A 129 -3.25 27.63 9.76
C VAL A 129 -4.10 26.51 10.39
N ASP A 130 -5.07 26.87 11.24
CA ASP A 130 -5.94 25.91 11.93
C ASP A 130 -5.19 24.75 12.59
N GLN A 131 -4.12 25.06 13.35
CA GLN A 131 -3.23 24.11 14.03
C GLN A 131 -2.43 23.17 13.08
N ARG A 132 -2.44 23.42 11.78
CA ARG A 132 -1.67 22.66 10.80
C ARG A 132 -0.52 23.52 10.29
N GLU A 133 0.62 22.90 10.15
CA GLU A 133 1.75 23.53 9.49
C GLU A 133 1.55 23.52 7.98
N VAL A 134 1.81 24.66 7.38
CA VAL A 134 1.70 24.86 5.93
C VAL A 134 2.89 25.68 5.42
N PHE A 135 3.23 25.47 4.16
CA PHE A 135 4.22 26.25 3.44
C PHE A 135 3.62 26.81 2.15
N ASN A 136 3.97 28.06 1.82
CA ASN A 136 3.54 28.64 0.53
C ASN A 136 4.55 28.26 -0.55
N LEU A 137 4.24 27.18 -1.29
CA LEU A 137 5.09 26.74 -2.39
C LEU A 137 4.59 27.36 -3.70
N ARG A 138 5.28 28.41 -4.17
CA ARG A 138 4.95 29.08 -5.44
C ARG A 138 3.48 29.53 -5.55
N GLY A 139 2.91 30.05 -4.45
CA GLY A 139 1.53 30.52 -4.42
C GLY A 139 0.49 29.43 -4.10
N VAL A 140 0.91 28.18 -3.93
CA VAL A 140 0.05 27.06 -3.52
C VAL A 140 0.33 26.71 -2.06
N THR A 141 -0.71 26.60 -1.25
CA THR A 141 -0.60 26.19 0.15
C THR A 141 -0.32 24.70 0.22
N LEU A 142 0.88 24.33 0.65
CA LEU A 142 1.31 22.95 0.85
C LEU A 142 1.17 22.59 2.32
N PRO A 143 0.31 21.63 2.70
CA PRO A 143 0.27 21.10 4.06
C PRO A 143 1.55 20.34 4.38
N LEU A 144 2.08 20.56 5.58
CA LEU A 144 3.30 19.92 6.05
C LEU A 144 3.01 18.88 7.11
N LEU A 145 3.84 17.83 7.15
CA LEU A 145 3.86 16.79 8.15
C LEU A 145 5.30 16.62 8.64
N ARG A 146 5.53 16.88 9.92
CA ARG A 146 6.83 16.59 10.53
C ARG A 146 6.98 15.11 10.80
N LEU A 147 8.02 14.52 10.24
CA LEU A 147 8.28 13.08 10.41
C LEU A 147 8.56 12.76 11.89
N GLU A 148 9.26 13.66 12.58
CA GLU A 148 9.54 13.54 14.03
C GLU A 148 8.27 13.47 14.88
N GLU A 149 7.26 14.27 14.60
CA GLU A 149 5.98 14.26 15.32
C GLU A 149 5.17 13.01 14.97
N ARG A 150 5.15 12.65 13.69
CA ARG A 150 4.39 11.50 13.19
C ARG A 150 4.83 10.19 13.81
N PHE A 151 6.13 10.00 13.98
CA PHE A 151 6.71 8.80 14.60
C PHE A 151 7.07 8.98 16.07
N LYS A 152 6.74 10.15 16.66
CA LYS A 152 7.04 10.48 18.07
C LYS A 152 8.51 10.26 18.39
N LEU A 153 9.37 10.70 17.48
CA LEU A 153 10.81 10.55 17.62
C LEU A 153 11.33 11.47 18.73
N LYS A 154 12.29 10.96 19.48
CA LYS A 154 13.01 11.76 20.48
C LYS A 154 14.34 12.17 19.88
N ARG A 155 14.58 13.47 19.85
CA ARG A 155 15.87 14.03 19.43
C ARG A 155 16.85 13.87 20.60
N THR A 156 18.01 13.25 20.34
CA THR A 156 19.06 13.10 21.36
C THR A 156 20.02 14.27 21.37
N ARG A 157 20.12 14.99 20.23
CA ARG A 157 20.96 16.17 20.07
C ARG A 157 20.15 17.34 19.55
N PRO A 158 20.49 18.60 19.93
CA PRO A 158 19.92 19.75 19.27
C PRO A 158 20.18 19.69 17.75
N ARG A 159 19.28 20.26 16.97
CA ARG A 159 19.48 20.38 15.52
C ARG A 159 20.74 21.22 15.27
N GLU A 160 21.72 20.68 14.56
CA GLU A 160 22.98 21.38 14.29
C GLU A 160 22.80 22.55 13.31
N GLN A 161 21.76 22.48 12.49
CA GLN A 161 21.41 23.51 11.51
C GLN A 161 19.96 23.97 11.71
N GLU A 162 19.70 25.26 11.59
CA GLU A 162 18.34 25.83 11.56
C GLU A 162 17.56 25.47 10.29
N ARG A 163 18.21 24.77 9.36
CA ARG A 163 17.67 24.41 8.06
C ARG A 163 16.93 23.08 8.13
N LEU A 164 15.78 23.06 7.48
CA LEU A 164 14.94 21.91 7.27
C LEU A 164 14.86 21.57 5.80
N PHE A 165 14.55 20.33 5.51
CA PHE A 165 14.21 19.90 4.16
C PHE A 165 12.76 19.46 4.12
N VAL A 166 12.10 19.78 3.02
CA VAL A 166 10.74 19.32 2.73
C VAL A 166 10.79 18.43 1.51
N VAL A 167 10.34 17.19 1.69
CA VAL A 167 10.11 16.25 0.59
C VAL A 167 8.63 16.37 0.20
N VAL A 168 8.37 16.95 -0.97
CA VAL A 168 7.02 17.07 -1.50
C VAL A 168 6.61 15.73 -2.08
N ALA A 169 5.63 15.10 -1.46
CA ALA A 169 5.10 13.82 -1.90
C ALA A 169 3.69 13.99 -2.48
N ARG A 170 3.33 13.10 -3.44
CA ARG A 170 2.03 13.10 -4.12
C ARG A 170 1.33 11.77 -3.98
N ARG A 171 0.00 11.84 -3.84
CA ARG A 171 -0.91 10.70 -3.92
C ARG A 171 -2.15 11.08 -4.73
N GLY A 172 -2.24 10.64 -5.99
CA GLY A 172 -3.27 11.10 -6.90
C GLY A 172 -3.21 12.63 -7.06
N GLU A 173 -4.31 13.32 -6.82
CA GLU A 173 -4.38 14.79 -6.87
C GLU A 173 -3.86 15.50 -5.62
N LYS A 174 -3.57 14.76 -4.56
CA LYS A 174 -3.15 15.33 -3.28
C LYS A 174 -1.64 15.43 -3.17
N VAL A 175 -1.18 16.56 -2.62
CA VAL A 175 0.23 16.86 -2.41
C VAL A 175 0.43 17.32 -0.97
N ALA A 176 1.51 16.85 -0.33
CA ALA A 176 1.90 17.29 1.02
C ALA A 176 3.42 17.27 1.15
N GLY A 177 3.95 18.08 2.05
CA GLY A 177 5.37 18.13 2.36
C GLY A 177 5.70 17.30 3.62
N ILE A 178 6.70 16.42 3.52
CA ILE A 178 7.27 15.70 4.66
C ILE A 178 8.52 16.45 5.10
N VAL A 179 8.50 16.96 6.34
CA VAL A 179 9.62 17.71 6.90
C VAL A 179 10.61 16.75 7.55
N VAL A 180 11.88 16.88 7.14
CA VAL A 180 13.01 16.07 7.61
C VAL A 180 14.22 16.95 7.89
N ASP A 181 15.23 16.41 8.59
CA ASP A 181 16.42 17.16 8.94
C ASP A 181 17.46 17.18 7.79
N GLU A 182 17.60 16.05 7.07
CA GLU A 182 18.64 15.87 6.06
C GLU A 182 18.14 15.08 4.85
N LEU A 183 18.75 15.36 3.69
CA LEU A 183 18.66 14.53 2.49
C LEU A 183 20.02 13.86 2.29
N LEU A 184 20.07 12.52 2.38
CA LEU A 184 21.29 11.74 2.32
C LEU A 184 21.60 11.19 0.91
N GLY A 185 20.67 11.37 -0.02
CA GLY A 185 20.82 10.97 -1.42
C GLY A 185 19.81 9.90 -1.85
N GLU A 186 19.98 9.44 -3.07
CA GLU A 186 19.12 8.41 -3.67
C GLU A 186 19.84 7.06 -3.68
N GLN A 187 19.10 6.00 -3.41
CA GLN A 187 19.63 4.64 -3.41
C GLN A 187 18.59 3.64 -3.89
N GLU A 188 19.04 2.62 -4.59
CA GLU A 188 18.23 1.42 -4.85
C GLU A 188 18.06 0.63 -3.56
N THR A 189 16.83 0.30 -3.22
CA THR A 189 16.49 -0.39 -1.98
C THR A 189 15.58 -1.57 -2.26
N VAL A 190 15.78 -2.65 -1.51
CA VAL A 190 14.95 -3.84 -1.53
C VAL A 190 14.00 -3.78 -0.35
N VAL A 191 12.71 -3.61 -0.61
CA VAL A 191 11.72 -3.49 0.46
C VAL A 191 11.29 -4.86 0.95
N HIS A 192 11.51 -5.11 2.24
CA HIS A 192 11.04 -6.29 2.96
C HIS A 192 9.80 -5.91 3.79
N PRO A 193 8.71 -6.68 3.70
CA PRO A 193 7.56 -6.44 4.57
C PRO A 193 7.94 -6.64 6.03
N LEU A 194 7.35 -5.83 6.91
CA LEU A 194 7.45 -6.08 8.35
C LEU A 194 6.75 -7.40 8.66
N GLY A 195 7.42 -8.29 9.42
CA GLY A 195 6.85 -9.58 9.78
C GLY A 195 5.52 -9.44 10.57
N GLU A 196 4.68 -10.45 10.54
CA GLU A 196 3.35 -10.47 11.17
C GLU A 196 3.35 -10.04 12.65
N ARG A 197 4.46 -10.25 13.36
CA ARG A 197 4.63 -9.84 14.77
C ARG A 197 4.55 -8.33 15.00
N PHE A 198 4.89 -7.53 13.99
CA PHE A 198 4.84 -6.06 14.08
C PHE A 198 3.48 -5.50 13.68
N GLY A 199 2.63 -6.31 13.04
CA GLY A 199 1.35 -5.85 12.51
C GLY A 199 1.51 -4.73 11.47
N LYS A 200 0.43 -3.98 11.23
CA LYS A 200 0.49 -2.77 10.38
C LYS A 200 0.96 -1.58 11.19
N VAL A 201 2.14 -1.06 10.88
CA VAL A 201 2.67 0.18 11.48
C VAL A 201 2.23 1.35 10.59
N PRO A 202 1.36 2.27 11.07
CA PRO A 202 0.88 3.39 10.27
C PRO A 202 2.03 4.31 9.83
N GLY A 203 2.18 4.50 8.53
CA GLY A 203 3.24 5.33 7.94
C GLY A 203 4.47 4.55 7.49
N VAL A 204 4.48 3.21 7.67
CA VAL A 204 5.61 2.35 7.28
C VAL A 204 5.14 1.29 6.28
N ALA A 205 5.83 1.21 5.13
CA ALA A 205 5.59 0.21 4.09
C ALA A 205 6.37 -1.09 4.31
N GLY A 206 7.50 -1.01 5.00
CA GLY A 206 8.41 -2.12 5.23
C GLY A 206 9.76 -1.64 5.77
N ALA A 207 10.76 -2.48 5.65
CA ALA A 207 12.14 -2.17 5.99
C ALA A 207 13.07 -2.49 4.82
N THR A 208 14.23 -1.85 4.78
CA THR A 208 15.29 -2.10 3.80
C THR A 208 16.66 -1.99 4.46
N GLU A 209 17.66 -2.52 3.81
CA GLU A 209 19.06 -2.37 4.23
C GLU A 209 19.75 -1.29 3.41
N VAL A 210 20.53 -0.44 4.06
CA VAL A 210 21.33 0.63 3.45
C VAL A 210 22.75 0.56 3.98
N GLY A 211 23.74 0.76 3.10
CA GLY A 211 25.15 0.71 3.47
C GLY A 211 25.59 -0.65 4.02
N GLU A 212 26.47 -0.65 5.01
CA GLU A 212 26.97 -1.87 5.65
C GLU A 212 26.00 -2.36 6.75
N ASN A 213 24.87 -3.00 6.35
CA ASN A 213 23.89 -3.67 7.23
C ASN A 213 23.06 -2.74 8.13
N GLN A 214 22.84 -1.49 7.78
CA GLN A 214 21.90 -0.65 8.50
C GLN A 214 20.48 -0.92 8.01
N VAL A 215 19.60 -1.44 8.88
CA VAL A 215 18.18 -1.61 8.58
C VAL A 215 17.46 -0.30 8.84
N ILE A 216 16.77 0.21 7.84
CA ILE A 216 15.95 1.43 7.91
C ILE A 216 14.51 1.16 7.50
N LEU A 217 13.59 2.01 7.95
CA LEU A 217 12.18 1.89 7.61
C LEU A 217 11.88 2.60 6.30
N VAL A 218 11.05 1.96 5.48
CA VAL A 218 10.51 2.53 4.25
C VAL A 218 9.17 3.19 4.55
N ILE A 219 9.06 4.46 4.19
CA ILE A 219 7.87 5.28 4.44
C ILE A 219 6.73 4.88 3.50
N ASP A 220 5.55 4.65 4.07
CA ASP A 220 4.29 4.56 3.33
C ASP A 220 3.66 5.96 3.21
N THR A 221 3.99 6.64 2.12
CA THR A 221 3.44 7.97 1.84
C THR A 221 1.91 7.95 1.72
N VAL A 222 1.31 6.83 1.32
CA VAL A 222 -0.14 6.66 1.18
C VAL A 222 -0.83 6.74 2.54
N SER A 223 -0.30 6.03 3.55
CA SER A 223 -0.88 6.05 4.89
C SER A 223 -0.56 7.35 5.65
N LEU A 224 0.54 8.03 5.31
CA LEU A 224 0.86 9.35 5.86
C LEU A 224 -0.16 10.41 5.45
N PHE A 225 -0.61 10.40 4.19
CA PHE A 225 -1.65 11.32 3.71
C PHE A 225 -2.98 11.15 4.45
N GLY A 226 -3.34 9.91 4.83
CA GLY A 226 -4.53 9.64 5.65
C GLY A 226 -4.49 10.32 7.03
N ALA A 227 -3.31 10.52 7.59
CA ALA A 227 -3.14 11.22 8.86
C ALA A 227 -3.34 12.75 8.74
N ILE A 228 -3.02 13.33 7.58
CA ILE A 228 -3.28 14.75 7.28
C ILE A 228 -4.78 15.02 7.17
N GLU A 229 -5.58 14.04 6.74
CA GLU A 229 -7.04 14.12 6.55
C GLU A 229 -7.84 13.80 7.83
N GLY A 230 -7.33 12.94 8.68
CA GLY A 230 -8.05 12.32 9.81
C GLY A 230 -8.28 13.22 11.03
N VAL A 231 -7.81 14.46 11.03
CA VAL A 231 -8.18 15.44 12.08
C VAL A 231 -9.44 16.17 11.60
N LYS A 232 -10.60 15.51 11.75
CA LYS A 232 -11.89 16.22 11.73
C LYS A 232 -11.94 17.22 12.86
N ALA A 233 -12.38 18.44 12.51
CA ALA A 233 -12.74 19.50 13.43
C ALA A 233 -13.67 19.03 14.54
#